data_6a7b15b31abddec3a5d09601cc1829ef
#
_entry.id   6a7b15b31abddec3a5d09601cc1829ef
#
_cell.length_a   1.000
_cell.length_b   1.000
_cell.length_c   1.000
_cell.angle_alpha   90.00
_cell.angle_beta   90.00
_cell.angle_gamma   90.00
#
_symmetry.space_group_name_H-M   'P 1'
#
loop_
_entity.id
_entity.type
_entity.pdbx_description
1 polymer ?
#
loop_
_entity_poly.entity_id
_entity_poly.type
_entity_poly.pdbx_seq_one_letter_code
_entity_poly.pdbx_strand_id
1 'polypeptide(L)'
;VPISHVGTEPIETEHLLLRRFVESDAKDIFNNWASDPEVTKHLSWKTHKNIRTTKKVLNNWLKLYKNPDFYQWAITVKGTESPVGCINIHTAHIKSCGEVGYCLSRKYWNKGIMTESLKAVIDFGFNRIGFERIQAYHKIDNVASGRVMEKAGMVQEGILRKYGEGSDGSLYDCVMYSITK
;
A
#
# COMPACT_ATOMS: atom_id res chain seq x y z
N VAL A 1 -13.29 -12.75 15.63
CA VAL A 1 -14.16 -11.56 15.47
C VAL A 1 -14.70 -11.59 14.06
N PRO A 2 -16.01 -11.38 13.81
CA PRO A 2 -16.52 -11.33 12.44
C PRO A 2 -15.92 -10.14 11.68
N ILE A 3 -15.73 -10.31 10.37
CA ILE A 3 -15.25 -9.24 9.50
C ILE A 3 -16.28 -8.09 9.50
N SER A 4 -15.80 -6.89 9.79
CA SER A 4 -16.58 -5.65 9.82
C SER A 4 -15.85 -4.55 9.08
N HIS A 5 -16.33 -4.21 7.89
CA HIS A 5 -15.74 -3.14 7.11
C HIS A 5 -16.18 -1.75 7.62
N VAL A 6 -15.21 -0.88 7.88
CA VAL A 6 -15.41 0.44 8.49
C VAL A 6 -14.98 1.61 7.57
N GLY A 7 -14.47 1.28 6.38
CA GLY A 7 -13.92 2.25 5.45
C GLY A 7 -12.54 2.78 5.88
N THR A 8 -11.96 3.61 5.01
CA THR A 8 -10.68 4.23 5.29
C THR A 8 -10.83 5.29 6.39
N GLU A 9 -10.50 4.92 7.63
CA GLU A 9 -10.40 5.83 8.78
C GLU A 9 -8.95 6.36 8.88
N PRO A 10 -8.71 7.57 9.40
CA PRO A 10 -7.35 8.05 9.64
C PRO A 10 -6.65 7.21 10.70
N ILE A 11 -5.35 6.97 10.50
CA ILE A 11 -4.48 6.26 11.45
C ILE A 11 -3.33 7.19 11.79
N GLU A 12 -3.20 7.53 13.06
CA GLU A 12 -2.09 8.31 13.57
C GLU A 12 -1.05 7.40 14.23
N THR A 13 0.22 7.61 13.91
CA THR A 13 1.36 6.90 14.47
C THR A 13 2.31 7.88 15.18
N GLU A 14 3.48 7.44 15.59
CA GLU A 14 4.46 8.33 16.22
C GLU A 14 4.89 9.48 15.29
N HIS A 15 5.21 9.14 14.02
CA HIS A 15 5.76 10.11 13.06
C HIS A 15 4.85 10.43 11.88
N LEU A 16 3.76 9.64 11.69
CA LEU A 16 2.95 9.69 10.47
C LEU A 16 1.48 9.95 10.77
N LEU A 17 0.80 10.50 9.77
CA LEU A 17 -0.64 10.47 9.64
C LEU A 17 -1.00 9.78 8.32
N LEU A 18 -1.70 8.66 8.43
CA LEU A 18 -2.31 7.97 7.29
C LEU A 18 -3.74 8.48 7.16
N ARG A 19 -4.07 9.13 6.06
CA ARG A 19 -5.38 9.77 5.83
C ARG A 19 -5.96 9.41 4.48
N ARG A 20 -7.23 9.68 4.26
CA ARG A 20 -7.80 9.65 2.90
C ARG A 20 -7.08 10.64 2.01
N PHE A 21 -6.93 10.28 0.74
CA PHE A 21 -6.55 11.24 -0.29
C PHE A 21 -7.64 12.30 -0.46
N VAL A 22 -7.21 13.48 -0.90
CA VAL A 22 -8.08 14.59 -1.30
C VAL A 22 -7.72 15.05 -2.70
N GLU A 23 -8.59 15.78 -3.38
CA GLU A 23 -8.40 16.20 -4.77
C GLU A 23 -7.10 16.98 -5.00
N SER A 24 -6.73 17.82 -4.03
CA SER A 24 -5.50 18.62 -4.08
C SER A 24 -4.21 17.81 -4.06
N ASP A 25 -4.24 16.54 -3.65
CA ASP A 25 -3.07 15.67 -3.60
C ASP A 25 -2.53 15.26 -5.00
N ALA A 26 -3.29 15.50 -6.07
CA ALA A 26 -2.92 15.03 -7.41
C ALA A 26 -1.50 15.43 -7.84
N LYS A 27 -1.09 16.66 -7.54
CA LYS A 27 0.24 17.19 -7.89
C LYS A 27 1.34 16.47 -7.10
N ASP A 28 1.12 16.25 -5.82
CA ASP A 28 2.07 15.58 -4.95
C ASP A 28 2.20 14.09 -5.29
N ILE A 29 1.09 13.39 -5.56
CA ILE A 29 1.11 12.01 -6.06
C ILE A 29 1.98 11.91 -7.32
N PHE A 30 1.73 12.78 -8.30
CA PHE A 30 2.46 12.79 -9.56
C PHE A 30 3.94 13.04 -9.36
N ASN A 31 4.29 14.11 -8.61
CA ASN A 31 5.69 14.53 -8.43
C ASN A 31 6.48 13.63 -7.49
N ASN A 32 5.84 13.06 -6.47
CA ASN A 32 6.54 12.32 -5.42
C ASN A 32 6.80 10.86 -5.78
N TRP A 33 5.90 10.21 -6.57
CA TRP A 33 6.12 8.80 -6.93
C TRP A 33 5.50 8.35 -8.25
N ALA A 34 4.33 8.83 -8.66
CA ALA A 34 3.61 8.23 -9.77
C ALA A 34 4.30 8.45 -11.13
N SER A 35 5.07 9.53 -11.28
CA SER A 35 5.88 9.81 -12.47
C SER A 35 7.32 9.31 -12.38
N ASP A 36 7.70 8.68 -11.26
CA ASP A 36 9.06 8.17 -11.07
C ASP A 36 9.19 6.71 -11.53
N PRO A 37 9.93 6.41 -12.62
CA PRO A 37 10.12 5.05 -13.11
C PRO A 37 10.79 4.12 -12.09
N GLU A 38 11.66 4.64 -11.23
CA GLU A 38 12.35 3.84 -10.21
C GLU A 38 11.39 3.36 -9.12
N VAL A 39 10.34 4.12 -8.82
CA VAL A 39 9.28 3.70 -7.91
C VAL A 39 8.34 2.70 -8.60
N THR A 40 7.94 3.00 -9.83
CA THR A 40 6.88 2.25 -10.50
C THR A 40 7.34 0.94 -11.14
N LYS A 41 8.64 0.73 -11.35
CA LYS A 41 9.18 -0.50 -12.00
C LYS A 41 8.81 -1.80 -11.28
N HIS A 42 8.53 -1.74 -9.98
CA HIS A 42 8.12 -2.90 -9.18
C HIS A 42 6.61 -2.99 -8.96
N LEU A 43 5.83 -2.08 -9.54
CA LEU A 43 4.39 -2.00 -9.37
C LEU A 43 3.65 -2.62 -10.57
N SER A 44 2.38 -2.94 -10.37
CA SER A 44 1.52 -3.53 -11.41
C SER A 44 0.96 -2.50 -12.41
N TRP A 45 1.19 -1.21 -12.18
CA TRP A 45 0.71 -0.13 -13.04
C TRP A 45 1.86 0.69 -13.64
N LYS A 46 1.59 1.33 -14.79
CA LYS A 46 2.59 2.08 -15.55
C LYS A 46 2.88 3.43 -14.93
N THR A 47 4.15 3.86 -15.04
CA THR A 47 4.56 5.23 -14.73
C THR A 47 3.62 6.24 -15.38
N HIS A 48 3.13 7.20 -14.63
CA HIS A 48 2.27 8.25 -15.15
C HIS A 48 3.08 9.25 -15.96
N LYS A 49 2.76 9.38 -17.24
CA LYS A 49 3.44 10.31 -18.16
C LYS A 49 2.98 11.76 -18.02
N ASN A 50 1.80 11.97 -17.46
CA ASN A 50 1.22 13.30 -17.24
C ASN A 50 0.26 13.29 -16.06
N ILE A 51 0.01 14.46 -15.51
CA ILE A 51 -0.83 14.63 -14.32
C ILE A 51 -2.31 14.26 -14.56
N ARG A 52 -2.79 14.25 -15.81
CA ARG A 52 -4.17 13.84 -16.11
C ARG A 52 -4.41 12.38 -15.74
N THR A 53 -3.42 11.53 -15.97
CA THR A 53 -3.47 10.11 -15.56
C THR A 53 -3.61 10.00 -14.04
N THR A 54 -2.79 10.75 -13.30
CA THR A 54 -2.85 10.78 -11.82
C THR A 54 -4.21 11.27 -11.32
N LYS A 55 -4.74 12.35 -11.90
CA LYS A 55 -6.06 12.87 -11.54
C LYS A 55 -7.17 11.85 -11.78
N LYS A 56 -7.10 11.09 -12.88
CA LYS A 56 -8.08 10.04 -13.19
C LYS A 56 -8.06 8.93 -12.13
N VAL A 57 -6.87 8.47 -11.73
CA VAL A 57 -6.71 7.46 -10.68
C VAL A 57 -7.22 7.99 -9.34
N LEU A 58 -6.80 9.19 -8.95
CA LEU A 58 -7.23 9.82 -7.71
C LEU A 58 -8.76 10.01 -7.65
N ASN A 59 -9.37 10.50 -8.71
CA ASN A 59 -10.83 10.66 -8.78
C ASN A 59 -11.58 9.33 -8.60
N ASN A 60 -11.00 8.23 -9.09
CA ASN A 60 -11.56 6.90 -8.82
C ASN A 60 -11.50 6.55 -7.33
N TRP A 61 -10.35 6.76 -6.68
CA TRP A 61 -10.24 6.53 -5.23
C TRP A 61 -11.21 7.38 -4.41
N LEU A 62 -11.36 8.67 -4.77
CA LEU A 62 -12.30 9.56 -4.08
C LEU A 62 -13.75 9.05 -4.15
N LYS A 63 -14.15 8.46 -5.29
CA LYS A 63 -15.47 7.84 -5.45
C LYS A 63 -15.61 6.55 -4.64
N LEU A 64 -14.52 5.76 -4.55
CA LEU A 64 -14.52 4.48 -3.85
C LEU A 64 -14.57 4.62 -2.32
N TYR A 65 -14.19 5.78 -1.76
CA TYR A 65 -14.28 6.00 -0.31
C TYR A 65 -15.69 5.93 0.29
N LYS A 66 -16.73 5.95 -0.53
CA LYS A 66 -18.11 5.66 -0.09
C LYS A 66 -18.34 4.18 0.24
N ASN A 67 -17.47 3.28 -0.24
CA ASN A 67 -17.57 1.85 0.01
C ASN A 67 -16.84 1.53 1.32
N PRO A 68 -17.48 0.86 2.28
CA PRO A 68 -16.88 0.57 3.58
C PRO A 68 -15.75 -0.47 3.51
N ASP A 69 -15.63 -1.23 2.42
CA ASP A 69 -14.57 -2.21 2.16
C ASP A 69 -13.38 -1.65 1.34
N PHE A 70 -13.41 -0.35 1.03
CA PHE A 70 -12.31 0.31 0.33
C PHE A 70 -11.36 0.98 1.32
N TYR A 71 -10.08 0.56 1.26
CA TYR A 71 -9.02 1.05 2.14
C TYR A 71 -7.82 1.52 1.32
N GLN A 72 -7.60 2.82 1.29
CA GLN A 72 -6.49 3.46 0.59
C GLN A 72 -6.06 4.70 1.36
N TRP A 73 -4.84 4.69 1.89
CA TRP A 73 -4.30 5.81 2.66
C TRP A 73 -3.20 6.54 1.92
N ALA A 74 -3.25 7.87 1.99
CA ALA A 74 -2.11 8.74 1.79
C ALA A 74 -1.23 8.68 3.04
N ILE A 75 0.06 8.46 2.87
CA ILE A 75 1.04 8.52 3.94
C ILE A 75 1.59 9.95 3.99
N THR A 76 1.40 10.63 5.11
CA THR A 76 1.97 11.97 5.36
C THR A 76 2.86 11.94 6.60
N VAL A 77 3.96 12.69 6.56
CA VAL A 77 4.83 12.88 7.73
C VAL A 77 4.22 14.00 8.59
N LYS A 78 4.11 13.79 9.90
CA LYS A 78 3.57 14.81 10.82
C LYS A 78 4.29 16.15 10.64
N GLY A 79 3.51 17.22 10.60
CA GLY A 79 4.00 18.57 10.30
C GLY A 79 4.03 18.90 8.80
N THR A 80 3.67 17.95 7.93
CA THR A 80 3.49 18.19 6.49
C THR A 80 2.14 17.66 6.03
N GLU A 81 1.55 18.29 5.00
CA GLU A 81 0.29 17.84 4.42
C GLU A 81 0.49 17.02 3.15
N SER A 82 1.67 17.16 2.52
CA SER A 82 2.00 16.51 1.25
C SER A 82 2.16 15.00 1.43
N PRO A 83 1.42 14.16 0.69
CA PRO A 83 1.61 12.72 0.73
C PRO A 83 2.97 12.32 0.14
N VAL A 84 3.66 11.43 0.84
CA VAL A 84 4.97 10.90 0.46
C VAL A 84 4.89 9.49 -0.12
N GLY A 85 3.74 8.87 -0.02
CA GLY A 85 3.46 7.52 -0.52
C GLY A 85 2.02 7.12 -0.27
N CYS A 86 1.71 5.88 -0.54
CA CYS A 86 0.40 5.30 -0.26
C CYS A 86 0.51 3.85 0.23
N ILE A 87 -0.51 3.42 0.96
CA ILE A 87 -0.67 2.06 1.43
C ILE A 87 -2.15 1.70 1.39
N ASN A 88 -2.46 0.46 1.02
CA ASN A 88 -3.82 -0.06 0.98
C ASN A 88 -3.89 -1.45 1.61
N ILE A 89 -5.08 -1.86 1.98
CA ILE A 89 -5.42 -3.23 2.31
C ILE A 89 -6.74 -3.58 1.66
N HIS A 90 -6.84 -4.77 1.09
CA HIS A 90 -8.10 -5.27 0.53
C HIS A 90 -8.30 -6.72 0.94
N THR A 91 -9.53 -7.19 0.88
CA THR A 91 -9.82 -8.60 1.12
C THR A 91 -9.19 -9.44 0.02
N ALA A 92 -8.36 -10.40 0.41
CA ALA A 92 -7.73 -11.36 -0.49
C ALA A 92 -8.74 -12.43 -0.96
N HIS A 93 -8.24 -13.57 -1.43
CA HIS A 93 -9.08 -14.68 -1.89
C HIS A 93 -9.94 -15.34 -0.80
N ILE A 94 -9.63 -15.14 0.49
CA ILE A 94 -10.41 -15.59 1.65
C ILE A 94 -10.90 -14.35 2.41
N LYS A 95 -12.17 -14.36 2.82
CA LYS A 95 -12.81 -13.21 3.50
C LYS A 95 -12.08 -12.74 4.77
N SER A 96 -11.47 -13.66 5.52
CA SER A 96 -10.70 -13.37 6.73
C SER A 96 -9.23 -13.00 6.47
N CYS A 97 -8.83 -12.88 5.21
CA CYS A 97 -7.47 -12.54 4.81
C CYS A 97 -7.43 -11.18 4.14
N GLY A 98 -6.60 -10.28 4.67
CA GLY A 98 -6.25 -9.02 4.03
C GLY A 98 -4.96 -9.14 3.22
N GLU A 99 -4.88 -8.40 2.12
CA GLU A 99 -3.64 -8.25 1.34
C GLU A 99 -3.26 -6.78 1.23
N VAL A 100 -2.01 -6.48 1.55
CA VAL A 100 -1.48 -5.11 1.60
C VAL A 100 -0.62 -4.82 0.38
N GLY A 101 -0.82 -3.63 -0.19
CA GLY A 101 0.05 -3.06 -1.21
C GLY A 101 0.50 -1.66 -0.81
N TYR A 102 1.70 -1.24 -1.24
CA TYR A 102 2.23 0.08 -0.92
C TYR A 102 3.27 0.56 -1.92
N CYS A 103 3.46 1.87 -1.95
CA CYS A 103 4.59 2.52 -2.59
C CYS A 103 4.98 3.80 -1.86
N LEU A 104 6.24 4.20 -2.02
CA LEU A 104 6.84 5.33 -1.31
C LEU A 104 7.75 6.12 -2.25
N SER A 105 7.69 7.43 -2.17
CA SER A 105 8.63 8.33 -2.85
C SER A 105 10.08 7.96 -2.51
N ARG A 106 10.96 7.95 -3.51
CA ARG A 106 12.40 7.64 -3.36
C ARG A 106 13.09 8.46 -2.27
N LYS A 107 12.71 9.73 -2.13
CA LYS A 107 13.27 10.65 -1.13
C LYS A 107 13.08 10.17 0.30
N TYR A 108 12.13 9.27 0.51
CA TYR A 108 11.74 8.76 1.83
C TYR A 108 12.12 7.30 2.06
N TRP A 109 12.82 6.66 1.11
CA TRP A 109 13.32 5.29 1.29
C TRP A 109 14.35 5.21 2.43
N ASN A 110 14.44 4.04 3.05
CA ASN A 110 15.37 3.73 4.14
C ASN A 110 15.26 4.64 5.38
N LYS A 111 14.08 5.21 5.63
CA LYS A 111 13.79 6.07 6.79
C LYS A 111 12.77 5.47 7.77
N GLY A 112 12.41 4.21 7.58
CA GLY A 112 11.43 3.52 8.44
C GLY A 112 9.97 3.87 8.21
N ILE A 113 9.66 4.80 7.30
CA ILE A 113 8.30 5.30 7.05
C ILE A 113 7.36 4.17 6.61
N MET A 114 7.78 3.35 5.63
CA MET A 114 6.92 2.27 5.16
C MET A 114 6.76 1.16 6.20
N THR A 115 7.78 0.85 6.96
CA THR A 115 7.69 -0.11 8.09
C THR A 115 6.68 0.36 9.14
N GLU A 116 6.71 1.64 9.52
CA GLU A 116 5.77 2.23 10.47
C GLU A 116 4.34 2.21 9.91
N SER A 117 4.17 2.57 8.64
CA SER A 117 2.87 2.53 7.94
C SER A 117 2.30 1.11 7.88
N LEU A 118 3.13 0.13 7.51
CA LEU A 118 2.71 -1.27 7.38
C LEU A 118 2.28 -1.85 8.72
N LYS A 119 3.03 -1.59 9.81
CA LYS A 119 2.63 -2.00 11.16
C LYS A 119 1.28 -1.42 11.56
N ALA A 120 1.04 -0.16 11.28
CA ALA A 120 -0.21 0.52 11.58
C ALA A 120 -1.40 -0.07 10.80
N VAL A 121 -1.20 -0.38 9.52
CA VAL A 121 -2.24 -1.01 8.69
C VAL A 121 -2.50 -2.46 9.08
N ILE A 122 -1.47 -3.21 9.48
CA ILE A 122 -1.63 -4.57 10.05
C ILE A 122 -2.50 -4.51 11.32
N ASP A 123 -2.18 -3.61 12.25
CA ASP A 123 -2.97 -3.43 13.46
C ASP A 123 -4.43 -3.06 13.16
N PHE A 124 -4.64 -2.12 12.24
CA PHE A 124 -5.97 -1.75 11.76
C PHE A 124 -6.73 -2.93 11.16
N GLY A 125 -6.07 -3.73 10.33
CA GLY A 125 -6.64 -4.91 9.70
C GLY A 125 -7.10 -5.95 10.72
N PHE A 126 -6.30 -6.21 11.76
CA PHE A 126 -6.65 -7.14 12.82
C PHE A 126 -7.73 -6.62 13.77
N ASN A 127 -7.63 -5.36 14.20
CA ASN A 127 -8.43 -4.85 15.32
C ASN A 127 -9.67 -4.08 14.87
N ARG A 128 -9.66 -3.44 13.68
CA ARG A 128 -10.80 -2.68 13.16
C ARG A 128 -11.62 -3.45 12.14
N ILE A 129 -10.95 -4.19 11.24
CA ILE A 129 -11.63 -4.98 10.20
C ILE A 129 -11.95 -6.40 10.72
N GLY A 130 -11.04 -6.99 11.47
CA GLY A 130 -11.18 -8.34 12.02
C GLY A 130 -10.55 -9.43 11.14
N PHE A 131 -9.59 -9.09 10.28
CA PHE A 131 -8.81 -10.11 9.58
C PHE A 131 -8.08 -11.01 10.57
N GLU A 132 -7.92 -12.28 10.23
CA GLU A 132 -7.16 -13.27 11.00
C GLU A 132 -5.77 -13.50 10.40
N ARG A 133 -5.62 -13.14 9.12
CA ARG A 133 -4.38 -13.21 8.36
C ARG A 133 -4.23 -11.94 7.52
N ILE A 134 -3.02 -11.42 7.46
CA ILE A 134 -2.66 -10.34 6.53
C ILE A 134 -1.43 -10.80 5.76
N GLN A 135 -1.48 -10.65 4.46
CA GLN A 135 -0.39 -11.02 3.55
C GLN A 135 0.05 -9.85 2.70
N ALA A 136 1.26 -9.94 2.18
CA ALA A 136 1.81 -9.06 1.18
C ALA A 136 2.85 -9.81 0.37
N TYR A 137 3.10 -9.39 -0.86
CA TYR A 137 4.14 -9.98 -1.69
C TYR A 137 4.93 -8.91 -2.41
N HIS A 138 6.12 -9.26 -2.84
CA HIS A 138 6.97 -8.42 -3.68
C HIS A 138 7.56 -9.21 -4.84
N LYS A 139 7.95 -8.52 -5.91
CA LYS A 139 8.78 -9.12 -6.96
C LYS A 139 10.06 -9.67 -6.34
N ILE A 140 10.53 -10.80 -6.83
CA ILE A 140 11.70 -11.49 -6.29
C ILE A 140 12.96 -10.59 -6.24
N ASP A 141 13.09 -9.65 -7.15
CA ASP A 141 14.18 -8.67 -7.23
C ASP A 141 13.96 -7.41 -6.37
N ASN A 142 12.76 -7.21 -5.81
CA ASN A 142 12.46 -6.08 -4.93
C ASN A 142 12.74 -6.41 -3.45
N VAL A 143 13.99 -6.67 -3.14
CA VAL A 143 14.44 -7.07 -1.78
C VAL A 143 14.09 -6.04 -0.71
N ALA A 144 14.08 -4.75 -1.07
CA ALA A 144 13.76 -3.66 -0.14
C ALA A 144 12.33 -3.80 0.42
N SER A 145 11.36 -4.22 -0.40
CA SER A 145 9.98 -4.46 0.04
C SER A 145 9.91 -5.63 1.04
N GLY A 146 10.67 -6.72 0.79
CA GLY A 146 10.76 -7.85 1.72
C GLY A 146 11.30 -7.44 3.09
N ARG A 147 12.32 -6.59 3.14
CA ARG A 147 12.86 -6.07 4.40
C ARG A 147 11.85 -5.25 5.20
N VAL A 148 11.00 -4.49 4.52
CA VAL A 148 9.89 -3.76 5.15
C VAL A 148 8.91 -4.74 5.78
N MET A 149 8.53 -5.80 5.07
CA MET A 149 7.62 -6.84 5.56
C MET A 149 8.18 -7.56 6.79
N GLU A 150 9.46 -7.97 6.75
CA GLU A 150 10.14 -8.59 7.89
C GLU A 150 10.18 -7.68 9.12
N LYS A 151 10.56 -6.41 8.95
CA LYS A 151 10.59 -5.43 10.04
C LYS A 151 9.21 -5.11 10.61
N ALA A 152 8.15 -5.31 9.82
CA ALA A 152 6.77 -5.19 10.30
C ALA A 152 6.27 -6.45 11.02
N GLY A 153 7.09 -7.50 11.13
CA GLY A 153 6.76 -8.74 11.84
C GLY A 153 6.14 -9.82 10.95
N MET A 154 6.12 -9.62 9.63
CA MET A 154 5.64 -10.64 8.70
C MET A 154 6.69 -11.73 8.48
N VAL A 155 6.25 -12.94 8.24
CA VAL A 155 7.07 -14.13 8.00
C VAL A 155 7.05 -14.47 6.53
N GLN A 156 8.21 -14.74 5.93
CA GLN A 156 8.32 -15.24 4.56
C GLN A 156 7.78 -16.67 4.48
N GLU A 157 6.83 -16.91 3.57
CA GLU A 157 6.23 -18.24 3.38
C GLU A 157 6.79 -18.99 2.19
N GLY A 158 7.26 -18.29 1.18
CA GLY A 158 7.84 -18.94 0.01
C GLY A 158 7.81 -18.09 -1.25
N ILE A 159 8.23 -18.71 -2.35
CA ILE A 159 8.25 -18.12 -3.69
C ILE A 159 7.08 -18.67 -4.49
N LEU A 160 6.25 -17.78 -5.02
CA LEU A 160 5.14 -18.08 -5.91
C LEU A 160 5.57 -17.78 -7.35
N ARG A 161 5.73 -18.85 -8.16
CA ARG A 161 6.17 -18.70 -9.55
C ARG A 161 5.08 -18.12 -10.42
N LYS A 162 5.42 -17.10 -11.25
CA LYS A 162 4.50 -16.41 -12.18
C LYS A 162 3.22 -15.93 -11.51
N TYR A 163 3.33 -15.48 -10.27
CA TYR A 163 2.18 -15.06 -9.47
C TYR A 163 1.77 -13.61 -9.73
N GLY A 164 2.73 -12.73 -9.97
CA GLY A 164 2.47 -11.33 -10.25
C GLY A 164 2.45 -11.04 -11.75
N GLU A 165 1.70 -10.01 -12.14
CA GLU A 165 1.61 -9.51 -13.50
C GLU A 165 2.09 -8.07 -13.57
N GLY A 166 3.01 -7.80 -14.47
CA GLY A 166 3.52 -6.47 -14.74
C GLY A 166 2.56 -5.66 -15.60
N SER A 167 2.78 -4.36 -15.65
CA SER A 167 1.97 -3.43 -16.46
C SER A 167 2.05 -3.67 -17.97
N ASP A 168 2.97 -4.51 -18.43
CA ASP A 168 3.17 -4.96 -19.79
C ASP A 168 2.58 -6.35 -20.06
N GLY A 169 1.94 -6.97 -19.06
CA GLY A 169 1.39 -8.31 -19.11
C GLY A 169 2.42 -9.42 -18.86
N SER A 170 3.68 -9.09 -18.58
CA SER A 170 4.69 -10.09 -18.22
C SER A 170 4.41 -10.67 -16.83
N LEU A 171 4.57 -11.98 -16.70
CA LEU A 171 4.44 -12.65 -15.41
C LEU A 171 5.80 -12.71 -14.70
N TYR A 172 5.78 -12.50 -13.39
CA TYR A 172 6.99 -12.57 -12.56
C TYR A 172 6.77 -13.37 -11.28
N ASP A 173 7.87 -13.88 -10.74
CA ASP A 173 7.88 -14.58 -9.47
C ASP A 173 7.78 -13.61 -8.30
N CYS A 174 7.04 -13.99 -7.27
CA CYS A 174 6.82 -13.20 -6.06
C CYS A 174 7.30 -13.95 -4.82
N VAL A 175 7.76 -13.20 -3.84
CA VAL A 175 7.99 -13.70 -2.49
C VAL A 175 6.79 -13.30 -1.63
N MET A 176 6.13 -14.30 -1.05
CA MET A 176 4.96 -14.12 -0.19
C MET A 176 5.35 -14.02 1.27
N TYR A 177 4.81 -13.03 1.95
CA TYR A 177 4.90 -12.81 3.39
C TYR A 177 3.52 -12.77 4.02
N SER A 178 3.43 -13.18 5.28
CA SER A 178 2.19 -13.09 6.04
C SER A 178 2.43 -12.88 7.52
N ILE A 179 1.37 -12.44 8.18
CA ILE A 179 1.27 -12.38 9.64
C ILE A 179 -0.14 -12.80 10.02
N THR A 180 -0.26 -13.57 11.09
CA THR A 180 -1.54 -14.03 11.66
C THR A 180 -1.76 -13.39 13.02
N LYS A 181 -3.03 -13.28 13.38
CA LYS A 181 -3.45 -12.77 14.67
C LYS A 181 -3.11 -13.72 15.80
#